data_e550a000b6a3e5fe3b03b9cc69ec8b9d
#
_entry.id   e550a000b6a3e5fe3b03b9cc69ec8b9d
#
_cell.length_a   1.000
_cell.length_b   1.000
_cell.length_c   1.000
_cell.angle_alpha   90.00
_cell.angle_beta   90.00
_cell.angle_gamma   90.00
#
_symmetry.space_group_name_H-M   'P 1'
#
loop_
_entity.id
_entity.type
_entity.pdbx_description
1 polymer ?
#
loop_
_entity_poly.entity_id
_entity_poly.type
_entity_poly.pdbx_seq_one_letter_code
_entity_poly.pdbx_strand_id
1 'polypeptide(L)'
;MLKLFQKLAVSKGRAFGGAWGETPTRRGFIMISLAKEASLLMSSLSIYRGILNRTVPKAFFKLLCSLDKEPIEFAGAWGEFFQVLSDRGFASNFAGCITETALFDENRFSMLAADNRINELSAEALSATKRDIAAIIKISRITPEQILLGYEHRDELGSFEHSLPRWGAGKPCKEFATLRECVDRLVNYYAKNGCGMFARYRAFIWRNGNIEPVVHPDKISISSLKGYEIQRGLVVDNTKAFLNGIHCNNCLLYGDRGTGKSSTVKAILNEFYKDGLRMVEMPKDRLGDFPILVDKIAALPLKFIIFIDDLSFSTDDKTYAQLKAVLEGGLAARPDNTLIYATSNRRHLIKETYSDRGSDDLHRNDTMQETLSLSDRFGLAVNFSVPDKENYLEIVRSLANEKGLEIDIETLENEAEQWALERGGRSPRCAKQFVAIAEAKQLKNN
;
A
#
# COMPACT_ATOMS: atom_id res chain seq x y z
N MET A 1 17.32 -26.71 14.61
CA MET A 1 17.55 -27.09 13.20
C MET A 1 18.80 -26.44 12.57
N LEU A 2 19.79 -26.03 13.38
CA LEU A 2 21.03 -25.35 12.93
C LEU A 2 22.26 -26.27 12.84
N LYS A 3 22.11 -27.58 12.97
CA LYS A 3 23.23 -28.54 13.01
C LYS A 3 23.39 -29.48 11.83
N LEU A 4 22.59 -29.30 10.75
CA LEU A 4 22.63 -30.21 9.58
C LEU A 4 23.41 -29.67 8.38
N PHE A 5 23.91 -28.44 8.39
CA PHE A 5 24.55 -27.81 7.22
C PHE A 5 26.09 -27.74 7.26
N GLN A 6 26.75 -28.35 8.26
CA GLN A 6 28.23 -28.31 8.39
C GLN A 6 28.97 -29.58 7.92
N LYS A 7 28.32 -30.52 7.24
CA LYS A 7 28.96 -31.84 6.94
C LYS A 7 29.17 -32.18 5.46
N LEU A 8 29.19 -31.23 4.53
CA LEU A 8 29.42 -31.53 3.11
C LEU A 8 30.50 -30.67 2.42
N ALA A 9 31.58 -30.42 3.10
CA ALA A 9 32.74 -29.73 2.49
C ALA A 9 34.07 -30.28 3.00
N VAL A 10 34.30 -31.56 2.93
CA VAL A 10 35.67 -32.14 2.93
C VAL A 10 35.58 -33.59 2.43
N SER A 11 35.95 -33.86 1.20
CA SER A 11 36.65 -35.11 0.87
C SER A 11 37.23 -35.09 -0.55
N LYS A 12 38.52 -35.12 -0.56
CA LYS A 12 39.45 -35.91 -1.37
C LYS A 12 39.91 -35.36 -2.71
N GLY A 13 41.06 -34.75 -2.66
CA GLY A 13 42.03 -34.81 -3.74
C GLY A 13 42.53 -36.25 -3.96
N ARG A 14 42.68 -36.66 -5.22
CA ARG A 14 43.62 -37.69 -5.68
C ARG A 14 44.25 -37.22 -6.97
N ALA A 15 45.56 -37.10 -6.90
CA ALA A 15 46.42 -36.92 -8.07
C ALA A 15 46.45 -38.19 -8.93
N PHE A 16 46.36 -38.01 -10.24
CA PHE A 16 46.89 -38.98 -11.22
C PHE A 16 47.73 -38.21 -12.21
N GLY A 17 49.00 -38.52 -12.22
CA GLY A 17 49.93 -38.03 -13.22
C GLY A 17 49.82 -38.89 -14.48
N GLY A 18 49.99 -38.29 -15.63
CA GLY A 18 50.09 -38.94 -16.93
C GLY A 18 50.42 -37.88 -17.98
N ALA A 19 51.55 -38.01 -18.58
CA ALA A 19 52.24 -37.07 -19.47
C ALA A 19 51.65 -36.93 -20.87
N TRP A 20 52.05 -35.85 -21.53
CA TRP A 20 52.17 -35.56 -22.97
C TRP A 20 51.04 -34.92 -23.72
N GLY A 21 51.31 -33.70 -24.14
CA GLY A 21 50.97 -33.21 -25.46
C GLY A 21 49.88 -32.15 -25.50
N GLU A 22 50.31 -30.98 -25.94
CA GLU A 22 49.51 -29.85 -26.41
C GLU A 22 49.08 -28.83 -25.32
N THR A 23 49.82 -27.77 -25.29
CA THR A 23 49.41 -26.51 -24.61
C THR A 23 48.02 -26.13 -25.10
N PRO A 24 47.00 -25.99 -24.21
CA PRO A 24 45.77 -25.36 -24.56
C PRO A 24 46.12 -23.92 -24.88
N THR A 25 45.94 -23.49 -26.11
CA THR A 25 45.90 -22.08 -26.50
C THR A 25 45.08 -21.35 -25.46
N ARG A 26 45.70 -20.40 -24.78
CA ARG A 26 45.02 -19.41 -23.94
C ARG A 26 43.92 -18.79 -24.79
N ARG A 27 42.68 -19.33 -24.69
CA ARG A 27 41.50 -18.56 -25.09
C ARG A 27 41.54 -17.31 -24.24
N GLY A 28 41.91 -16.18 -24.87
CA GLY A 28 41.90 -14.90 -24.22
C GLY A 28 40.50 -14.72 -23.61
N PHE A 29 40.42 -14.57 -22.28
CA PHE A 29 39.23 -14.13 -21.64
C PHE A 29 38.95 -12.72 -22.20
N ILE A 30 38.01 -12.65 -23.15
CA ILE A 30 37.49 -11.37 -23.60
C ILE A 30 36.83 -10.77 -22.37
N MET A 31 37.44 -9.75 -21.76
CA MET A 31 36.79 -9.01 -20.67
C MET A 31 35.55 -8.34 -21.24
N ILE A 32 34.40 -8.94 -20.95
CA ILE A 32 33.10 -8.37 -21.32
C ILE A 32 32.94 -7.07 -20.51
N SER A 33 32.60 -5.96 -21.17
CA SER A 33 32.30 -4.71 -20.48
C SER A 33 31.15 -4.87 -19.50
N LEU A 34 31.15 -4.15 -18.39
CA LEU A 34 30.08 -4.21 -17.37
C LEU A 34 28.69 -3.93 -17.96
N ALA A 35 28.61 -3.08 -18.98
CA ALA A 35 27.37 -2.80 -19.69
C ALA A 35 26.85 -4.03 -20.49
N LYS A 36 27.75 -4.68 -21.23
CA LYS A 36 27.39 -5.92 -21.95
C LYS A 36 27.03 -7.07 -21.00
N GLU A 37 27.75 -7.18 -19.89
CA GLU A 37 27.40 -8.13 -18.85
C GLU A 37 26.01 -7.84 -18.26
N ALA A 38 25.67 -6.56 -17.98
CA ALA A 38 24.35 -6.17 -17.52
C ALA A 38 23.24 -6.52 -18.53
N SER A 39 23.50 -6.36 -19.83
CA SER A 39 22.57 -6.80 -20.89
C SER A 39 22.30 -8.30 -20.82
N LEU A 40 23.34 -9.13 -20.67
CA LEU A 40 23.22 -10.57 -20.51
C LEU A 40 22.45 -10.96 -19.23
N LEU A 41 22.76 -10.30 -18.10
CA LEU A 41 22.10 -10.52 -16.83
C LEU A 41 20.60 -10.19 -16.92
N MET A 42 20.22 -9.06 -17.51
CA MET A 42 18.82 -8.70 -17.71
C MET A 42 18.10 -9.69 -18.62
N SER A 43 18.71 -10.07 -19.74
CA SER A 43 18.14 -11.04 -20.67
C SER A 43 17.86 -12.40 -20.03
N SER A 44 18.71 -12.79 -19.07
CA SER A 44 18.68 -14.11 -18.42
C SER A 44 17.83 -14.14 -17.14
N LEU A 45 17.20 -13.05 -16.72
CA LEU A 45 16.28 -13.06 -15.58
C LEU A 45 15.15 -14.07 -15.80
N SER A 46 14.84 -14.83 -14.77
CA SER A 46 13.88 -15.93 -14.81
C SER A 46 12.73 -15.74 -13.82
N ILE A 47 12.97 -15.84 -12.52
CA ILE A 47 11.95 -15.64 -11.48
C ILE A 47 11.52 -14.19 -11.42
N TYR A 48 12.47 -13.25 -11.49
CA TYR A 48 12.22 -11.81 -11.51
C TYR A 48 12.05 -11.22 -12.92
N ARG A 49 11.76 -12.07 -13.92
CA ARG A 49 11.59 -11.62 -15.31
C ARG A 49 10.49 -10.57 -15.47
N GLY A 50 9.48 -10.59 -14.60
CA GLY A 50 8.37 -9.63 -14.59
C GLY A 50 8.82 -8.16 -14.53
N ILE A 51 9.98 -7.87 -13.92
CA ILE A 51 10.49 -6.50 -13.84
C ILE A 51 10.78 -5.88 -15.21
N LEU A 52 11.11 -6.69 -16.22
CA LEU A 52 11.40 -6.23 -17.59
C LEU A 52 10.18 -5.61 -18.28
N ASN A 53 8.98 -5.87 -17.78
CA ASN A 53 7.74 -5.26 -18.27
C ASN A 53 7.45 -3.91 -17.60
N ARG A 54 8.21 -3.54 -16.56
CA ARG A 54 8.06 -2.27 -15.86
C ARG A 54 8.80 -1.15 -16.59
N THR A 55 8.27 0.07 -16.51
CA THR A 55 8.67 1.21 -17.35
C THR A 55 10.18 1.46 -17.34
N VAL A 56 10.80 1.64 -16.15
CA VAL A 56 12.24 1.96 -16.05
C VAL A 56 13.14 0.79 -16.44
N PRO A 57 12.97 -0.44 -15.88
CA PRO A 57 13.78 -1.58 -16.31
C PRO A 57 13.64 -1.90 -17.80
N LYS A 58 12.47 -1.73 -18.40
CA LYS A 58 12.23 -1.91 -19.84
C LYS A 58 13.05 -0.91 -20.67
N ALA A 59 12.99 0.37 -20.32
CA ALA A 59 13.75 1.40 -21.01
C ALA A 59 15.27 1.21 -20.81
N PHE A 60 15.70 0.82 -19.62
CA PHE A 60 17.10 0.51 -19.35
C PHE A 60 17.59 -0.69 -20.15
N PHE A 61 16.78 -1.74 -20.24
CA PHE A 61 17.11 -2.91 -21.07
C PHE A 61 17.22 -2.55 -22.55
N LYS A 62 16.34 -1.67 -23.05
CA LYS A 62 16.43 -1.13 -24.41
C LYS A 62 17.73 -0.39 -24.64
N LEU A 63 18.17 0.45 -23.68
CA LEU A 63 19.46 1.14 -23.73
C LEU A 63 20.62 0.13 -23.76
N LEU A 64 20.61 -0.92 -22.95
CA LEU A 64 21.63 -1.98 -22.98
C LEU A 64 21.64 -2.75 -24.30
N CYS A 65 20.48 -2.93 -24.96
CA CYS A 65 20.38 -3.54 -26.27
C CYS A 65 20.84 -2.62 -27.43
N SER A 66 21.12 -1.34 -27.16
CA SER A 66 21.62 -0.41 -28.17
C SER A 66 23.14 -0.20 -28.12
N LEU A 67 23.88 -0.96 -27.31
CA LEU A 67 25.33 -0.85 -27.17
C LEU A 67 26.13 -1.15 -28.45
N ASP A 68 25.54 -1.83 -29.41
CA ASP A 68 26.08 -2.20 -30.73
C ASP A 68 25.38 -1.47 -31.89
N LYS A 69 24.52 -0.48 -31.60
CA LYS A 69 23.73 0.25 -32.60
C LYS A 69 24.37 1.57 -32.98
N GLU A 70 23.91 2.14 -34.09
CA GLU A 70 24.31 3.45 -34.58
C GLU A 70 24.11 4.54 -33.51
N PRO A 71 24.96 5.63 -33.52
CA PRO A 71 24.93 6.69 -32.52
C PRO A 71 23.56 7.32 -32.30
N ILE A 72 22.75 7.45 -33.34
CA ILE A 72 21.40 8.05 -33.24
C ILE A 72 20.42 7.14 -32.48
N GLU A 73 20.53 5.85 -32.67
CA GLU A 73 19.68 4.87 -31.96
C GLU A 73 20.08 4.75 -30.48
N PHE A 74 21.40 4.74 -30.22
CA PHE A 74 21.93 4.74 -28.86
C PHE A 74 21.54 6.01 -28.10
N ALA A 75 21.72 7.19 -28.68
CA ALA A 75 21.34 8.46 -28.06
C ALA A 75 19.81 8.54 -27.82
N GLY A 76 19.00 8.01 -28.76
CA GLY A 76 17.56 7.93 -28.60
C GLY A 76 17.15 7.05 -27.43
N ALA A 77 17.75 5.85 -27.30
CA ALA A 77 17.51 4.94 -26.18
C ALA A 77 17.97 5.52 -24.83
N TRP A 78 19.09 6.26 -24.83
CA TRP A 78 19.59 6.97 -23.65
C TRP A 78 18.61 8.04 -23.19
N GLY A 79 18.11 8.88 -24.10
CA GLY A 79 17.14 9.93 -23.80
C GLY A 79 15.84 9.37 -23.26
N GLU A 80 15.28 8.33 -23.89
CA GLU A 80 14.07 7.64 -23.44
C GLU A 80 14.24 7.06 -22.03
N PHE A 81 15.35 6.38 -21.76
CA PHE A 81 15.63 5.84 -20.44
C PHE A 81 15.72 6.95 -19.38
N PHE A 82 16.48 8.02 -19.64
CA PHE A 82 16.63 9.10 -18.67
C PHE A 82 15.31 9.81 -18.40
N GLN A 83 14.49 10.06 -19.44
CA GLN A 83 13.16 10.64 -19.29
C GLN A 83 12.31 9.80 -18.32
N VAL A 84 12.18 8.50 -18.60
CA VAL A 84 11.34 7.60 -17.79
C VAL A 84 11.85 7.50 -16.35
N LEU A 85 13.16 7.50 -16.13
CA LEU A 85 13.78 7.50 -14.81
C LEU A 85 13.48 8.80 -14.05
N SER A 86 13.59 9.95 -14.75
CA SER A 86 13.31 11.28 -14.21
C SER A 86 11.84 11.47 -13.86
N ASP A 87 10.93 11.07 -14.75
CA ASP A 87 9.48 11.16 -14.55
C ASP A 87 9.02 10.38 -13.30
N ARG A 88 9.75 9.34 -12.93
CA ARG A 88 9.53 8.59 -11.71
C ARG A 88 10.24 9.16 -10.47
N GLY A 89 10.96 10.25 -10.60
CA GLY A 89 11.69 10.89 -9.51
C GLY A 89 12.97 10.18 -9.08
N PHE A 90 13.52 9.28 -9.91
CA PHE A 90 14.70 8.47 -9.59
C PHE A 90 15.98 8.89 -10.32
N ALA A 91 16.01 10.05 -10.96
CA ALA A 91 17.20 10.51 -11.69
C ALA A 91 18.49 10.52 -10.84
N SER A 92 18.39 10.74 -9.52
CA SER A 92 19.51 10.70 -8.58
C SER A 92 19.73 9.33 -7.89
N ASN A 93 18.83 8.35 -8.09
CA ASN A 93 18.87 7.09 -7.37
C ASN A 93 18.42 5.89 -8.23
N PHE A 94 19.21 5.57 -9.24
CA PHE A 94 18.93 4.42 -10.12
C PHE A 94 18.88 3.09 -9.36
N ALA A 95 19.81 2.87 -8.39
CA ALA A 95 19.84 1.66 -7.59
C ALA A 95 18.52 1.45 -6.80
N GLY A 96 18.01 2.52 -6.20
CA GLY A 96 16.73 2.50 -5.51
C GLY A 96 15.59 2.12 -6.46
N CYS A 97 15.54 2.69 -7.66
CA CYS A 97 14.50 2.41 -8.64
C CYS A 97 14.45 0.93 -9.06
N ILE A 98 15.59 0.36 -9.41
CA ILE A 98 15.69 -1.05 -9.87
C ILE A 98 15.33 -2.00 -8.73
N THR A 99 15.90 -1.79 -7.53
CA THR A 99 15.66 -2.66 -6.39
C THR A 99 14.25 -2.50 -5.81
N GLU A 100 13.66 -1.30 -5.82
CA GLU A 100 12.26 -1.10 -5.46
C GLU A 100 11.32 -1.81 -6.45
N THR A 101 11.63 -1.73 -7.75
CA THR A 101 10.84 -2.44 -8.76
C THR A 101 10.87 -3.96 -8.54
N ALA A 102 12.03 -4.51 -8.17
CA ALA A 102 12.17 -5.92 -7.83
C ALA A 102 11.48 -6.28 -6.51
N LEU A 103 11.55 -5.42 -5.50
CA LEU A 103 10.89 -5.62 -4.20
C LEU A 103 9.38 -5.76 -4.33
N PHE A 104 8.78 -5.01 -5.24
CA PHE A 104 7.34 -5.05 -5.51
C PHE A 104 6.95 -5.93 -6.71
N ASP A 105 7.87 -6.79 -7.18
CA ASP A 105 7.54 -7.76 -8.21
C ASP A 105 6.72 -8.92 -7.63
N GLU A 106 5.70 -9.31 -8.38
CA GLU A 106 4.80 -10.40 -8.02
C GLU A 106 5.21 -11.64 -8.81
N ASN A 107 5.96 -12.51 -8.18
CA ASN A 107 6.50 -13.73 -8.74
C ASN A 107 6.35 -14.91 -7.77
N ARG A 108 6.64 -16.14 -8.22
CA ARG A 108 6.43 -17.32 -7.40
C ARG A 108 7.21 -17.29 -6.07
N PHE A 109 8.41 -16.74 -6.04
CA PHE A 109 9.18 -16.62 -4.80
C PHE A 109 8.54 -15.63 -3.83
N SER A 110 8.19 -14.41 -4.31
CA SER A 110 7.58 -13.38 -3.46
C SER A 110 6.20 -13.81 -2.93
N MET A 111 5.40 -14.51 -3.77
CA MET A 111 4.08 -15.03 -3.39
C MET A 111 4.20 -16.12 -2.32
N LEU A 112 5.05 -17.14 -2.53
CA LEU A 112 5.24 -18.20 -1.54
C LEU A 112 5.86 -17.71 -0.24
N ALA A 113 6.76 -16.73 -0.32
CA ALA A 113 7.32 -16.09 0.88
C ALA A 113 6.25 -15.29 1.64
N ALA A 114 5.37 -14.58 0.93
CA ALA A 114 4.24 -13.88 1.53
C ALA A 114 3.27 -14.83 2.23
N ASP A 115 3.01 -16.01 1.68
CA ASP A 115 2.13 -17.04 2.26
C ASP A 115 2.80 -17.87 3.38
N ASN A 116 4.06 -17.58 3.75
CA ASN A 116 4.87 -18.42 4.64
C ASN A 116 5.07 -19.86 4.14
N ARG A 117 4.95 -20.09 2.83
CA ARG A 117 5.06 -21.39 2.16
C ARG A 117 6.34 -21.52 1.34
N ILE A 118 7.38 -20.80 1.70
CA ILE A 118 8.68 -20.79 0.98
C ILE A 118 9.29 -22.20 0.83
N ASN A 119 8.96 -23.12 1.73
CA ASN A 119 9.40 -24.51 1.67
C ASN A 119 8.85 -25.29 0.46
N GLU A 120 7.82 -24.77 -0.20
CA GLU A 120 7.26 -25.37 -1.43
C GLU A 120 7.99 -24.90 -2.71
N LEU A 121 8.94 -23.97 -2.57
CA LEU A 121 9.77 -23.57 -3.69
C LEU A 121 10.85 -24.64 -3.93
N SER A 122 10.94 -25.14 -5.18
CA SER A 122 11.95 -26.16 -5.52
C SER A 122 13.38 -25.61 -5.35
N ALA A 123 14.35 -26.52 -5.17
CA ALA A 123 15.75 -26.13 -5.02
C ALA A 123 16.28 -25.37 -6.25
N GLU A 124 15.84 -25.78 -7.46
CA GLU A 124 16.19 -25.15 -8.74
C GLU A 124 15.62 -23.72 -8.82
N ALA A 125 14.34 -23.54 -8.44
CA ALA A 125 13.71 -22.22 -8.40
C ALA A 125 14.35 -21.31 -7.36
N LEU A 126 14.73 -21.83 -6.19
CA LEU A 126 15.47 -21.08 -5.19
C LEU A 126 16.88 -20.69 -5.69
N SER A 127 17.56 -21.58 -6.39
CA SER A 127 18.87 -21.29 -7.02
C SER A 127 18.73 -20.20 -8.10
N ALA A 128 17.70 -20.29 -8.95
CA ALA A 128 17.38 -19.26 -9.95
C ALA A 128 17.06 -17.91 -9.29
N THR A 129 16.30 -17.91 -8.19
CA THR A 129 15.99 -16.71 -7.40
C THR A 129 17.28 -16.05 -6.88
N LYS A 130 18.19 -16.83 -6.30
CA LYS A 130 19.49 -16.31 -5.80
C LYS A 130 20.31 -15.67 -6.91
N ARG A 131 20.33 -16.31 -8.09
CA ARG A 131 21.03 -15.79 -9.27
C ARG A 131 20.39 -14.48 -9.76
N ASP A 132 19.07 -14.41 -9.85
CA ASP A 132 18.36 -13.22 -10.30
C ASP A 132 18.56 -12.06 -9.31
N ILE A 133 18.53 -12.31 -7.98
CA ILE A 133 18.84 -11.30 -6.96
C ILE A 133 20.27 -10.78 -7.13
N ALA A 134 21.26 -11.66 -7.34
CA ALA A 134 22.63 -11.25 -7.59
C ALA A 134 22.74 -10.38 -8.86
N ALA A 135 22.03 -10.75 -9.92
CA ALA A 135 21.95 -9.99 -11.17
C ALA A 135 21.34 -8.59 -10.92
N ILE A 136 20.20 -8.51 -10.21
CA ILE A 136 19.51 -7.25 -9.89
C ILE A 136 20.44 -6.32 -9.09
N ILE A 137 21.13 -6.83 -8.07
CA ILE A 137 22.10 -6.05 -7.27
C ILE A 137 23.23 -5.52 -8.17
N LYS A 138 23.73 -6.33 -9.10
CA LYS A 138 24.81 -5.91 -10.01
C LYS A 138 24.31 -4.88 -11.01
N ILE A 139 23.17 -5.09 -11.63
CA ILE A 139 22.51 -4.18 -12.58
C ILE A 139 22.24 -2.82 -11.90
N SER A 140 21.77 -2.81 -10.68
CA SER A 140 21.41 -1.59 -9.94
C SER A 140 22.59 -0.64 -9.68
N ARG A 141 23.84 -1.12 -9.84
CA ARG A 141 25.08 -0.36 -9.61
C ARG A 141 25.68 0.21 -10.90
N ILE A 142 25.07 -0.02 -12.05
CA ILE A 142 25.59 0.45 -13.34
C ILE A 142 25.49 1.97 -13.41
N THR A 143 26.60 2.59 -13.79
CA THR A 143 26.70 4.06 -13.94
C THR A 143 26.65 4.47 -15.41
N PRO A 144 26.33 5.74 -15.70
CA PRO A 144 26.38 6.28 -17.06
C PRO A 144 27.72 6.04 -17.75
N GLU A 145 28.83 6.23 -17.02
CA GLU A 145 30.19 6.05 -17.53
C GLU A 145 30.46 4.62 -17.97
N GLN A 146 29.95 3.64 -17.22
CA GLN A 146 30.09 2.21 -17.54
C GLN A 146 29.31 1.84 -18.81
N ILE A 147 28.15 2.46 -19.03
CA ILE A 147 27.39 2.28 -20.29
C ILE A 147 28.18 2.83 -21.47
N LEU A 148 28.69 4.06 -21.36
CA LEU A 148 29.50 4.70 -22.41
C LEU A 148 30.77 3.91 -22.71
N LEU A 149 31.48 3.40 -21.70
CA LEU A 149 32.63 2.52 -21.87
C LEU A 149 32.30 1.19 -22.58
N GLY A 150 31.05 0.77 -22.49
CA GLY A 150 30.58 -0.45 -23.17
C GLY A 150 29.99 -0.24 -24.55
N TYR A 151 29.78 1.02 -24.96
CA TYR A 151 29.23 1.36 -26.27
C TYR A 151 30.28 1.18 -27.36
N GLU A 152 29.96 0.44 -28.43
CA GLU A 152 30.91 0.07 -29.48
C GLU A 152 31.37 1.26 -30.36
N HIS A 153 30.46 2.21 -30.67
CA HIS A 153 30.70 3.38 -31.51
C HIS A 153 30.92 4.64 -30.67
N ARG A 154 31.57 4.52 -29.50
CA ARG A 154 31.76 5.64 -28.59
C ARG A 154 32.53 6.81 -29.23
N ASP A 155 33.56 6.49 -30.01
CA ASP A 155 34.39 7.50 -30.64
C ASP A 155 33.60 8.37 -31.64
N GLU A 156 32.54 7.84 -32.23
CA GLU A 156 31.64 8.55 -33.13
C GLU A 156 30.75 9.59 -32.42
N LEU A 157 30.54 9.44 -31.11
CA LEU A 157 29.82 10.47 -30.32
C LEU A 157 30.63 11.77 -30.18
N GLY A 158 31.95 11.71 -30.16
CA GLY A 158 32.82 12.89 -30.00
C GLY A 158 32.42 13.74 -28.78
N SER A 159 32.31 15.04 -28.98
CA SER A 159 31.91 15.97 -27.90
C SER A 159 30.44 15.81 -27.44
N PHE A 160 29.60 15.17 -28.25
CA PHE A 160 28.19 14.94 -27.91
C PHE A 160 28.01 14.03 -26.66
N GLU A 161 28.99 13.15 -26.39
CA GLU A 161 29.00 12.34 -25.17
C GLU A 161 28.80 13.18 -23.89
N HIS A 162 29.36 14.40 -23.85
CA HIS A 162 29.23 15.28 -22.69
C HIS A 162 27.84 15.92 -22.54
N SER A 163 27.04 15.92 -23.60
CA SER A 163 25.68 16.47 -23.63
C SER A 163 24.63 15.48 -23.13
N LEU A 164 24.96 14.18 -23.04
CA LEU A 164 24.04 13.17 -22.59
C LEU A 164 23.71 13.35 -21.10
N PRO A 165 22.42 13.36 -20.69
CA PRO A 165 22.03 13.51 -19.29
C PRO A 165 22.58 12.35 -18.45
N ARG A 166 23.05 12.67 -17.23
CA ARG A 166 23.63 11.68 -16.31
C ARG A 166 22.66 11.37 -15.17
N TRP A 167 22.61 10.11 -14.75
CA TRP A 167 21.86 9.69 -13.57
C TRP A 167 22.78 9.35 -12.41
N GLY A 168 22.28 9.53 -11.18
CA GLY A 168 22.98 9.12 -9.98
C GLY A 168 22.81 7.62 -9.68
N ALA A 169 23.88 6.97 -9.26
CA ALA A 169 23.81 5.57 -8.83
C ALA A 169 22.86 5.38 -7.64
N GLY A 170 22.93 6.30 -6.66
CA GLY A 170 22.09 6.24 -5.45
C GLY A 170 22.37 5.03 -4.55
N LYS A 171 21.36 4.63 -3.77
CA LYS A 171 21.45 3.47 -2.85
C LYS A 171 20.30 2.50 -3.12
N PRO A 172 20.55 1.18 -3.11
CA PRO A 172 19.51 0.17 -3.21
C PRO A 172 18.59 0.19 -1.98
N CYS A 173 17.40 -0.39 -2.10
CA CYS A 173 16.55 -0.69 -0.96
C CYS A 173 17.33 -1.54 0.06
N LYS A 174 17.01 -1.39 1.34
CA LYS A 174 17.75 -2.08 2.43
C LYS A 174 17.74 -3.62 2.29
N GLU A 175 16.67 -4.17 1.72
CA GLU A 175 16.51 -5.60 1.45
C GLU A 175 17.53 -6.10 0.43
N PHE A 176 17.97 -5.26 -0.52
CA PHE A 176 18.96 -5.53 -1.58
C PHE A 176 20.35 -4.94 -1.29
N ALA A 177 20.58 -4.38 -0.11
CA ALA A 177 21.85 -3.69 0.21
C ALA A 177 23.09 -4.57 0.03
N THR A 178 23.02 -5.84 0.41
CA THR A 178 24.08 -6.83 0.26
C THR A 178 23.51 -8.15 -0.24
N LEU A 179 24.31 -8.93 -0.98
CA LEU A 179 23.89 -10.25 -1.47
C LEU A 179 23.79 -11.27 -0.31
N ARG A 180 24.68 -11.15 0.69
CA ARG A 180 24.63 -12.00 1.87
C ARG A 180 23.30 -11.80 2.59
N GLU A 181 22.61 -12.89 2.90
CA GLU A 181 21.32 -12.90 3.60
C GLU A 181 20.18 -12.14 2.88
N CYS A 182 20.38 -11.77 1.60
CA CYS A 182 19.36 -11.02 0.84
C CYS A 182 18.07 -11.83 0.70
N VAL A 183 18.16 -13.12 0.43
CA VAL A 183 17.00 -14.00 0.32
C VAL A 183 16.23 -14.05 1.65
N ASP A 184 16.91 -14.20 2.78
CA ASP A 184 16.26 -14.27 4.09
C ASP A 184 15.60 -12.93 4.46
N ARG A 185 16.25 -11.80 4.12
CA ARG A 185 15.64 -10.47 4.29
C ARG A 185 14.39 -10.30 3.43
N LEU A 186 14.42 -10.76 2.17
CA LEU A 186 13.26 -10.71 1.27
C LEU A 186 12.13 -11.62 1.75
N VAL A 187 12.44 -12.84 2.20
CA VAL A 187 11.45 -13.75 2.79
C VAL A 187 10.77 -13.09 3.99
N ASN A 188 11.55 -12.54 4.93
CA ASN A 188 11.01 -11.84 6.10
C ASN A 188 10.20 -10.58 5.71
N TYR A 189 10.64 -9.87 4.68
CA TYR A 189 9.90 -8.71 4.17
C TYR A 189 8.55 -9.11 3.62
N TYR A 190 8.50 -10.13 2.74
CA TYR A 190 7.26 -10.57 2.10
C TYR A 190 6.29 -11.23 3.10
N ALA A 191 6.81 -12.00 4.06
CA ALA A 191 6.00 -12.59 5.12
C ALA A 191 5.30 -11.53 5.99
N LYS A 192 5.91 -10.35 6.15
CA LYS A 192 5.34 -9.25 6.93
C LYS A 192 4.47 -8.30 6.11
N ASN A 193 4.87 -7.98 4.89
CA ASN A 193 4.29 -6.88 4.11
C ASN A 193 3.45 -7.35 2.92
N GLY A 194 3.41 -8.66 2.64
CA GLY A 194 2.87 -9.18 1.39
C GLY A 194 3.79 -8.91 0.21
N CYS A 195 3.31 -9.17 -1.00
CA CYS A 195 4.02 -8.92 -2.25
C CYS A 195 3.18 -8.05 -3.20
N GLY A 196 3.74 -7.66 -4.32
CA GLY A 196 3.04 -6.94 -5.37
C GLY A 196 2.45 -5.61 -4.91
N MET A 197 1.22 -5.35 -5.34
CA MET A 197 0.52 -4.11 -5.01
C MET A 197 0.20 -3.98 -3.52
N PHE A 198 0.00 -5.07 -2.80
CA PHE A 198 -0.31 -5.03 -1.37
C PHE A 198 0.89 -4.67 -0.50
N ALA A 199 2.11 -4.98 -0.95
CA ALA A 199 3.33 -4.50 -0.31
C ALA A 199 3.57 -3.01 -0.56
N ARG A 200 3.17 -2.50 -1.74
CA ARG A 200 3.42 -1.13 -2.17
C ARG A 200 2.39 -0.12 -1.65
N TYR A 201 1.12 -0.50 -1.65
CA TYR A 201 0.00 0.37 -1.29
C TYR A 201 -0.69 -0.10 -0.02
N ARG A 202 -1.29 0.83 0.71
CA ARG A 202 -2.05 0.54 1.94
C ARG A 202 -3.55 0.64 1.78
N ALA A 203 -4.02 1.46 0.84
CA ALA A 203 -5.43 1.73 0.57
C ALA A 203 -5.80 1.25 -0.83
N PHE A 204 -6.97 0.66 -0.95
CA PHE A 204 -7.51 0.11 -2.18
C PHE A 204 -9.00 0.45 -2.29
N ILE A 205 -9.53 0.36 -3.49
CA ILE A 205 -10.96 0.46 -3.77
C ILE A 205 -11.40 -0.71 -4.64
N TRP A 206 -12.57 -1.25 -4.36
CA TRP A 206 -13.20 -2.27 -5.20
C TRP A 206 -13.88 -1.63 -6.40
N ARG A 207 -13.43 -1.95 -7.61
CA ARG A 207 -14.04 -1.48 -8.86
C ARG A 207 -14.03 -2.59 -9.91
N ASN A 208 -15.17 -2.74 -10.63
CA ASN A 208 -15.30 -3.65 -11.77
C ASN A 208 -14.78 -5.07 -11.50
N GLY A 209 -15.05 -5.61 -10.30
CA GLY A 209 -14.60 -6.95 -9.91
C GLY A 209 -13.10 -7.05 -9.58
N ASN A 210 -12.39 -5.92 -9.42
CA ASN A 210 -10.98 -5.89 -9.11
C ASN A 210 -10.64 -4.99 -7.92
N ILE A 211 -9.53 -5.29 -7.26
CA ILE A 211 -8.93 -4.45 -6.22
C ILE A 211 -7.97 -3.47 -6.91
N GLU A 212 -8.26 -2.18 -6.85
CA GLU A 212 -7.43 -1.13 -7.44
C GLU A 212 -6.72 -0.33 -6.33
N PRO A 213 -5.41 -0.03 -6.45
CA PRO A 213 -4.70 0.74 -5.44
C PRO A 213 -5.08 2.22 -5.47
N VAL A 214 -5.22 2.83 -4.29
CA VAL A 214 -5.33 4.27 -4.12
C VAL A 214 -3.92 4.84 -3.97
N VAL A 215 -3.45 5.54 -5.00
CA VAL A 215 -2.06 6.05 -5.06
C VAL A 215 -1.81 7.14 -4.03
N HIS A 216 -2.79 8.01 -3.79
CA HIS A 216 -2.71 9.13 -2.84
C HIS A 216 -3.82 9.01 -1.79
N PRO A 217 -3.70 8.08 -0.82
CA PRO A 217 -4.68 7.98 0.25
C PRO A 217 -4.62 9.21 1.16
N ASP A 218 -5.74 9.49 1.81
CA ASP A 218 -5.84 10.53 2.84
C ASP A 218 -4.76 10.31 3.93
N LYS A 219 -4.07 11.40 4.31
CA LYS A 219 -2.96 11.36 5.28
C LYS A 219 -3.38 11.68 6.71
N ILE A 220 -4.68 11.68 6.98
CA ILE A 220 -5.21 12.02 8.30
C ILE A 220 -4.64 11.07 9.36
N SER A 221 -4.17 11.60 10.50
CA SER A 221 -3.66 10.83 11.63
C SER A 221 -4.66 10.83 12.78
N ILE A 222 -4.57 9.84 13.68
CA ILE A 222 -5.40 9.79 14.90
C ILE A 222 -5.15 11.03 15.76
N SER A 223 -3.90 11.49 15.87
CA SER A 223 -3.51 12.66 16.63
C SER A 223 -4.06 13.98 16.07
N SER A 224 -4.35 14.04 14.78
CA SER A 224 -4.95 15.24 14.14
C SER A 224 -6.46 15.35 14.30
N LEU A 225 -7.10 14.31 14.84
CA LEU A 225 -8.53 14.32 15.15
C LEU A 225 -8.74 14.83 16.56
N LYS A 226 -9.65 15.79 16.73
CA LYS A 226 -9.98 16.39 18.03
C LYS A 226 -11.36 15.92 18.49
N GLY A 227 -11.53 15.73 19.80
CA GLY A 227 -12.75 15.20 20.40
C GLY A 227 -12.94 13.70 20.13
N TYR A 228 -13.88 13.07 20.80
CA TYR A 228 -14.24 11.64 20.65
C TYR A 228 -13.11 10.67 21.01
N GLU A 229 -12.27 10.98 22.00
CA GLU A 229 -11.13 10.16 22.42
C GLU A 229 -11.58 8.76 22.84
N ILE A 230 -12.69 8.65 23.60
CA ILE A 230 -13.26 7.36 24.06
C ILE A 230 -13.72 6.55 22.86
N GLN A 231 -14.49 7.14 21.95
CA GLN A 231 -15.02 6.47 20.77
C GLN A 231 -13.90 5.97 19.86
N ARG A 232 -12.88 6.81 19.63
CA ARG A 232 -11.71 6.43 18.86
C ARG A 232 -10.90 5.34 19.55
N GLY A 233 -10.76 5.42 20.87
CA GLY A 233 -10.10 4.41 21.69
C GLY A 233 -10.69 3.02 21.44
N LEU A 234 -12.02 2.88 21.47
CA LEU A 234 -12.71 1.62 21.22
C LEU A 234 -12.36 1.03 19.82
N VAL A 235 -12.34 1.89 18.79
CA VAL A 235 -12.02 1.45 17.41
C VAL A 235 -10.54 1.06 17.30
N VAL A 236 -9.65 1.83 17.92
CA VAL A 236 -8.20 1.54 17.98
C VAL A 236 -7.94 0.22 18.69
N ASP A 237 -8.55 -0.03 19.83
CA ASP A 237 -8.32 -1.24 20.62
C ASP A 237 -8.84 -2.48 19.89
N ASN A 238 -10.02 -2.40 19.25
CA ASN A 238 -10.54 -3.47 18.39
C ASN A 238 -9.60 -3.77 17.22
N THR A 239 -9.01 -2.72 16.61
CA THR A 239 -8.06 -2.90 15.50
C THR A 239 -6.73 -3.50 15.99
N LYS A 240 -6.20 -3.06 17.14
CA LYS A 240 -4.98 -3.65 17.74
C LYS A 240 -5.18 -5.12 18.08
N ALA A 241 -6.32 -5.48 18.69
CA ALA A 241 -6.63 -6.87 18.98
C ALA A 241 -6.68 -7.72 17.71
N PHE A 242 -7.29 -7.22 16.64
CA PHE A 242 -7.33 -7.87 15.33
C PHE A 242 -5.94 -8.10 14.73
N LEU A 243 -5.05 -7.09 14.79
CA LEU A 243 -3.67 -7.21 14.30
C LEU A 243 -2.87 -8.24 15.08
N ASN A 244 -3.15 -8.40 16.37
CA ASN A 244 -2.56 -9.41 17.24
C ASN A 244 -3.18 -10.82 17.08
N GLY A 245 -4.09 -11.02 16.12
CA GLY A 245 -4.73 -12.32 15.87
C GLY A 245 -5.81 -12.70 16.89
N ILE A 246 -6.26 -11.77 17.72
CA ILE A 246 -7.37 -11.98 18.65
C ILE A 246 -8.68 -11.85 17.86
N HIS A 247 -9.65 -12.72 18.19
CA HIS A 247 -10.99 -12.64 17.59
C HIS A 247 -11.64 -11.30 17.92
N CYS A 248 -12.06 -10.55 16.89
CA CYS A 248 -12.59 -9.20 17.01
C CYS A 248 -13.90 -9.02 16.26
N ASN A 249 -14.62 -7.97 16.61
CA ASN A 249 -15.90 -7.63 16.03
C ASN A 249 -15.78 -6.76 14.79
N ASN A 250 -16.72 -6.88 13.86
CA ASN A 250 -16.97 -5.84 12.87
C ASN A 250 -17.38 -4.55 13.60
N CYS A 251 -17.14 -3.40 13.02
CA CYS A 251 -17.35 -2.12 13.66
C CYS A 251 -18.31 -1.24 12.85
N LEU A 252 -19.35 -0.74 13.49
CA LEU A 252 -20.24 0.29 12.95
C LEU A 252 -20.02 1.60 13.70
N LEU A 253 -19.52 2.63 12.99
CA LEU A 253 -19.46 4.00 13.50
C LEU A 253 -20.72 4.73 13.03
N TYR A 254 -21.61 5.08 13.94
CA TYR A 254 -22.87 5.75 13.60
C TYR A 254 -23.01 7.09 14.33
N GLY A 255 -23.93 7.93 13.88
CA GLY A 255 -24.21 9.23 14.49
C GLY A 255 -24.20 10.37 13.49
N ASP A 256 -24.11 11.60 13.98
CA ASP A 256 -24.34 12.80 13.19
C ASP A 256 -23.29 13.07 12.12
N ARG A 257 -23.66 13.83 11.09
CA ARG A 257 -22.75 14.21 10.00
C ARG A 257 -21.65 15.14 10.51
N GLY A 258 -20.45 14.97 9.97
CA GLY A 258 -19.32 15.87 10.30
C GLY A 258 -18.60 15.57 11.61
N THR A 259 -18.97 14.51 12.32
CA THR A 259 -18.37 14.10 13.63
C THR A 259 -17.05 13.34 13.50
N GLY A 260 -16.60 13.00 12.28
CA GLY A 260 -15.29 12.40 12.07
C GLY A 260 -15.29 10.87 11.93
N LYS A 261 -16.43 10.21 11.76
CA LYS A 261 -16.53 8.73 11.59
C LYS A 261 -15.62 8.17 10.51
N SER A 262 -15.80 8.59 9.27
CA SER A 262 -14.98 8.13 8.13
C SER A 262 -13.52 8.56 8.28
N SER A 263 -13.26 9.73 8.87
CA SER A 263 -11.90 10.20 9.19
C SER A 263 -11.21 9.30 10.21
N THR A 264 -11.94 8.79 11.21
CA THR A 264 -11.42 7.84 12.20
C THR A 264 -10.98 6.53 11.52
N VAL A 265 -11.82 5.97 10.63
CA VAL A 265 -11.47 4.74 9.91
C VAL A 265 -10.24 4.94 9.00
N LYS A 266 -10.15 6.08 8.30
CA LYS A 266 -8.97 6.41 7.48
C LYS A 266 -7.71 6.62 8.33
N ALA A 267 -7.85 7.23 9.51
CA ALA A 267 -6.73 7.43 10.44
C ALA A 267 -6.21 6.09 11.01
N ILE A 268 -7.08 5.12 11.29
CA ILE A 268 -6.72 3.75 11.66
C ILE A 268 -5.79 3.11 10.62
N LEU A 269 -6.11 3.23 9.33
CA LEU A 269 -5.24 2.71 8.28
C LEU A 269 -3.85 3.35 8.33
N ASN A 270 -3.79 4.68 8.49
CA ASN A 270 -2.52 5.40 8.53
C ASN A 270 -1.67 5.08 9.76
N GLU A 271 -2.30 4.73 10.88
CA GLU A 271 -1.62 4.32 12.10
C GLU A 271 -1.00 2.92 11.96
N PHE A 272 -1.79 1.96 11.46
CA PHE A 272 -1.45 0.54 11.55
C PHE A 272 -0.98 -0.13 10.24
N TYR A 273 -0.84 0.61 9.12
CA TYR A 273 -0.40 -0.02 7.86
C TYR A 273 1.00 -0.64 7.94
N LYS A 274 1.87 -0.12 8.82
CA LYS A 274 3.22 -0.67 9.07
C LYS A 274 3.18 -1.99 9.83
N ASP A 275 2.08 -2.26 10.52
CA ASP A 275 1.83 -3.49 11.26
C ASP A 275 1.06 -4.52 10.41
N GLY A 276 1.00 -4.31 9.10
CA GLY A 276 0.39 -5.23 8.15
C GLY A 276 -1.07 -4.94 7.82
N LEU A 277 -1.65 -3.82 8.31
CA LEU A 277 -3.02 -3.45 7.97
C LEU A 277 -3.14 -2.93 6.53
N ARG A 278 -4.17 -3.38 5.84
CA ARG A 278 -4.62 -2.87 4.53
C ARG A 278 -6.10 -2.54 4.59
N MET A 279 -6.55 -1.63 3.76
CA MET A 279 -7.96 -1.26 3.68
C MET A 279 -8.45 -1.31 2.25
N VAL A 280 -9.60 -1.93 2.06
CA VAL A 280 -10.31 -1.94 0.77
C VAL A 280 -11.65 -1.24 0.97
N GLU A 281 -11.85 -0.11 0.30
CA GLU A 281 -13.14 0.56 0.24
C GLU A 281 -14.08 -0.22 -0.69
N MET A 282 -15.21 -0.65 -0.15
CA MET A 282 -16.27 -1.37 -0.87
C MET A 282 -17.45 -0.42 -1.06
N PRO A 283 -17.77 0.00 -2.29
CA PRO A 283 -18.98 0.77 -2.56
C PRO A 283 -20.24 -0.02 -2.16
N LYS A 284 -21.20 0.64 -1.54
CA LYS A 284 -22.43 0.00 -1.02
C LYS A 284 -23.25 -0.72 -2.09
N ASP A 285 -23.24 -0.21 -3.33
CA ASP A 285 -23.92 -0.81 -4.48
C ASP A 285 -23.21 -2.06 -5.03
N ARG A 286 -22.03 -2.41 -4.49
CA ARG A 286 -21.22 -3.56 -4.87
C ARG A 286 -21.10 -4.61 -3.77
N LEU A 287 -21.93 -4.55 -2.73
CA LEU A 287 -21.91 -5.52 -1.64
C LEU A 287 -22.15 -6.98 -2.09
N GLY A 288 -22.81 -7.18 -3.23
CA GLY A 288 -22.94 -8.50 -3.85
C GLY A 288 -21.61 -9.14 -4.27
N ASP A 289 -20.57 -8.34 -4.51
CA ASP A 289 -19.24 -8.81 -4.88
C ASP A 289 -18.37 -9.17 -3.66
N PHE A 290 -18.87 -9.00 -2.44
CA PHE A 290 -18.12 -9.22 -1.20
C PHE A 290 -17.46 -10.60 -1.12
N PRO A 291 -18.09 -11.72 -1.47
CA PRO A 291 -17.45 -13.02 -1.47
C PRO A 291 -16.24 -13.07 -2.40
N ILE A 292 -16.35 -12.47 -3.60
CA ILE A 292 -15.26 -12.43 -4.59
C ILE A 292 -14.06 -11.62 -4.06
N LEU A 293 -14.34 -10.49 -3.39
CA LEU A 293 -13.28 -9.70 -2.74
C LEU A 293 -12.58 -10.51 -1.66
N VAL A 294 -13.36 -11.16 -0.79
CA VAL A 294 -12.84 -11.96 0.34
C VAL A 294 -11.95 -13.09 -0.17
N ASP A 295 -12.38 -13.83 -1.20
CA ASP A 295 -11.60 -14.92 -1.79
C ASP A 295 -10.23 -14.43 -2.32
N LYS A 296 -10.19 -13.22 -2.88
CA LYS A 296 -8.94 -12.62 -3.39
C LYS A 296 -7.93 -12.24 -2.31
N ILE A 297 -8.40 -11.95 -1.08
CA ILE A 297 -7.53 -11.49 0.02
C ILE A 297 -7.33 -12.54 1.12
N ALA A 298 -8.11 -13.60 1.13
CA ALA A 298 -8.11 -14.62 2.19
C ALA A 298 -6.73 -15.29 2.40
N ALA A 299 -6.01 -15.56 1.30
CA ALA A 299 -4.70 -16.22 1.35
C ALA A 299 -3.53 -15.27 1.65
N LEU A 300 -3.78 -13.95 1.72
CA LEU A 300 -2.71 -12.98 1.95
C LEU A 300 -2.35 -12.89 3.43
N PRO A 301 -1.05 -12.76 3.79
CA PRO A 301 -0.58 -12.73 5.18
C PRO A 301 -0.87 -11.39 5.88
N LEU A 302 -1.63 -10.53 5.25
CA LEU A 302 -1.98 -9.19 5.71
C LEU A 302 -3.36 -9.18 6.35
N LYS A 303 -3.61 -8.20 7.23
CA LYS A 303 -4.92 -7.96 7.81
C LYS A 303 -5.67 -6.90 7.01
N PHE A 304 -6.93 -7.18 6.69
CA PHE A 304 -7.76 -6.32 5.84
C PHE A 304 -8.95 -5.76 6.61
N ILE A 305 -9.16 -4.45 6.51
CA ILE A 305 -10.43 -3.81 6.83
C ILE A 305 -11.15 -3.55 5.51
N ILE A 306 -12.33 -4.14 5.35
CA ILE A 306 -13.25 -3.78 4.28
C ILE A 306 -14.08 -2.61 4.79
N PHE A 307 -13.89 -1.45 4.18
CA PHE A 307 -14.51 -0.20 4.61
C PHE A 307 -15.73 0.12 3.73
N ILE A 308 -16.89 0.31 4.37
CA ILE A 308 -18.14 0.69 3.72
C ILE A 308 -18.55 2.05 4.27
N ASP A 309 -18.40 3.11 3.47
CA ASP A 309 -18.68 4.48 3.89
C ASP A 309 -20.15 4.87 3.59
N ASP A 310 -20.74 5.67 4.48
CA ASP A 310 -22.10 6.22 4.42
C ASP A 310 -23.19 5.15 4.16
N LEU A 311 -23.17 4.10 4.96
CA LEU A 311 -24.10 2.99 4.89
C LEU A 311 -25.50 3.44 5.27
N SER A 312 -26.44 3.37 4.35
CA SER A 312 -27.85 3.65 4.55
C SER A 312 -28.69 2.92 3.50
N PHE A 313 -29.79 2.30 3.89
CA PHE A 313 -30.69 1.55 3.02
C PHE A 313 -32.07 2.18 2.97
N SER A 314 -32.80 1.95 1.89
CA SER A 314 -34.24 2.08 1.81
C SER A 314 -34.88 0.71 2.08
N THR A 315 -36.17 0.69 2.42
CA THR A 315 -36.92 -0.54 2.75
C THR A 315 -36.87 -1.61 1.65
N ASP A 316 -36.72 -1.20 0.38
CA ASP A 316 -36.70 -2.08 -0.80
C ASP A 316 -35.27 -2.35 -1.32
N ASP A 317 -34.23 -2.02 -0.56
CA ASP A 317 -32.87 -2.09 -1.04
C ASP A 317 -32.32 -3.53 -0.96
N LYS A 318 -32.10 -4.15 -2.13
CA LYS A 318 -31.48 -5.49 -2.22
C LYS A 318 -30.11 -5.58 -1.57
N THR A 319 -29.42 -4.46 -1.46
CA THR A 319 -28.08 -4.40 -0.84
C THR A 319 -28.12 -4.64 0.68
N TYR A 320 -29.29 -4.38 1.31
CA TYR A 320 -29.52 -4.73 2.72
C TYR A 320 -29.43 -6.24 2.98
N ALA A 321 -30.12 -7.05 2.17
CA ALA A 321 -30.08 -8.51 2.29
C ALA A 321 -28.66 -9.07 2.03
N GLN A 322 -27.93 -8.45 1.12
CA GLN A 322 -26.54 -8.80 0.84
C GLN A 322 -25.63 -8.52 2.04
N LEU A 323 -25.75 -7.33 2.66
CA LEU A 323 -24.97 -7.01 3.84
C LEU A 323 -25.31 -7.91 5.03
N LYS A 324 -26.58 -8.23 5.21
CA LYS A 324 -27.06 -9.19 6.24
C LYS A 324 -26.36 -10.54 6.06
N ALA A 325 -26.38 -11.10 4.85
CA ALA A 325 -25.72 -12.36 4.53
C ALA A 325 -24.19 -12.31 4.79
N VAL A 326 -23.56 -11.19 4.48
CA VAL A 326 -22.12 -10.95 4.72
C VAL A 326 -21.79 -10.93 6.22
N LEU A 327 -22.63 -10.29 7.05
CA LEU A 327 -22.41 -10.18 8.50
C LEU A 327 -22.77 -11.46 9.25
N GLU A 328 -23.76 -12.21 8.78
CA GLU A 328 -24.18 -13.49 9.37
C GLU A 328 -23.18 -14.62 9.09
N GLY A 329 -22.28 -14.44 8.11
CA GLY A 329 -21.38 -15.49 7.66
C GLY A 329 -22.17 -16.63 7.00
N GLY A 330 -22.33 -16.58 5.68
CA GLY A 330 -22.89 -17.72 4.95
C GLY A 330 -22.05 -19.00 5.12
N LEU A 331 -22.24 -20.01 4.28
CA LEU A 331 -21.45 -21.27 4.29
C LEU A 331 -19.93 -21.05 4.21
N ALA A 332 -19.49 -19.94 3.63
CA ALA A 332 -18.09 -19.51 3.65
C ALA A 332 -17.82 -18.71 4.94
N ALA A 333 -17.06 -19.27 5.86
CA ALA A 333 -16.60 -18.55 7.05
C ALA A 333 -15.79 -17.32 6.65
N ARG A 334 -16.00 -16.20 7.36
CA ARG A 334 -15.15 -15.01 7.19
C ARG A 334 -13.71 -15.38 7.51
N PRO A 335 -12.74 -15.07 6.62
CA PRO A 335 -11.32 -15.32 6.92
C PRO A 335 -10.87 -14.53 8.16
N ASP A 336 -9.98 -15.13 8.96
CA ASP A 336 -9.43 -14.52 10.18
C ASP A 336 -8.60 -13.26 9.91
N ASN A 337 -8.30 -12.96 8.66
CA ASN A 337 -7.55 -11.78 8.22
C ASN A 337 -8.45 -10.63 7.76
N THR A 338 -9.79 -10.68 7.97
CA THR A 338 -10.72 -9.68 7.45
C THR A 338 -11.68 -9.17 8.51
N LEU A 339 -11.83 -7.84 8.63
CA LEU A 339 -12.88 -7.15 9.39
C LEU A 339 -13.67 -6.21 8.50
N ILE A 340 -14.91 -5.93 8.88
CA ILE A 340 -15.78 -4.94 8.21
C ILE A 340 -15.92 -3.74 9.14
N TYR A 341 -15.53 -2.57 8.62
CA TYR A 341 -15.80 -1.29 9.26
C TYR A 341 -16.78 -0.50 8.39
N ALA A 342 -17.88 -0.07 8.99
CA ALA A 342 -18.89 0.71 8.30
C ALA A 342 -19.14 2.04 9.00
N THR A 343 -19.50 3.07 8.25
CA THR A 343 -20.01 4.32 8.81
C THR A 343 -21.45 4.54 8.42
N SER A 344 -22.23 5.16 9.30
CA SER A 344 -23.61 5.55 9.00
C SER A 344 -23.95 6.89 9.65
N ASN A 345 -24.78 7.67 9.01
CA ASN A 345 -25.34 8.88 9.59
C ASN A 345 -26.57 8.59 10.48
N ARG A 346 -26.90 7.32 10.70
CA ARG A 346 -28.04 6.87 11.51
C ARG A 346 -27.65 5.63 12.31
N ARG A 347 -28.22 5.46 13.50
CA ARG A 347 -28.11 4.23 14.28
C ARG A 347 -28.83 3.10 13.57
N HIS A 348 -30.04 3.40 13.07
CA HIS A 348 -30.86 2.49 12.31
C HIS A 348 -30.53 2.68 10.82
N LEU A 349 -30.04 1.64 10.19
CA LEU A 349 -29.50 1.67 8.83
C LEU A 349 -30.55 1.83 7.73
N ILE A 350 -31.86 1.59 8.06
CA ILE A 350 -32.99 1.72 7.14
C ILE A 350 -33.66 3.10 7.30
N LYS A 351 -34.04 3.72 6.19
CA LYS A 351 -34.82 4.97 6.17
C LYS A 351 -36.29 4.64 6.40
N GLU A 352 -36.89 5.20 7.46
CA GLU A 352 -38.33 5.27 7.56
C GLU A 352 -38.85 6.34 6.57
N THR A 353 -39.77 5.96 5.69
CA THR A 353 -40.48 6.90 4.82
C THR A 353 -41.74 7.42 5.51
N TYR A 354 -42.11 8.69 5.30
CA TYR A 354 -43.32 9.26 5.86
C TYR A 354 -44.61 8.53 5.44
N SER A 355 -44.59 7.79 4.32
CA SER A 355 -45.67 6.93 3.85
C SER A 355 -45.91 5.71 4.73
N ASP A 356 -44.89 5.25 5.47
CA ASP A 356 -44.99 4.06 6.34
C ASP A 356 -45.67 4.39 7.69
N ARG A 357 -45.98 5.66 7.97
CA ARG A 357 -46.69 6.08 9.17
C ARG A 357 -48.19 5.80 9.16
N GLY A 358 -48.73 5.29 8.06
CA GLY A 358 -50.16 5.06 7.85
C GLY A 358 -50.59 3.61 7.69
N SER A 359 -49.72 2.63 7.66
CA SER A 359 -50.09 1.22 7.50
C SER A 359 -49.64 0.36 8.71
N ASP A 360 -50.57 -0.35 9.27
CA ASP A 360 -50.54 -1.40 10.29
C ASP A 360 -49.29 -1.51 11.22
N ASP A 361 -49.54 -1.40 12.54
CA ASP A 361 -48.58 -1.55 13.62
C ASP A 361 -47.75 -2.86 13.58
N LEU A 362 -48.20 -3.89 12.89
CA LEU A 362 -47.52 -5.17 12.75
C LEU A 362 -46.29 -5.09 11.82
N HIS A 363 -46.41 -4.45 10.69
CA HIS A 363 -45.28 -4.26 9.76
C HIS A 363 -44.19 -3.33 10.32
N ARG A 364 -44.57 -2.43 11.23
CA ARG A 364 -43.67 -1.48 11.87
C ARG A 364 -42.75 -2.16 12.90
N ASN A 365 -43.29 -3.11 13.64
CA ASN A 365 -42.50 -3.89 14.62
C ASN A 365 -41.53 -4.85 13.93
N ASP A 366 -41.88 -5.46 12.82
CA ASP A 366 -41.01 -6.36 12.07
C ASP A 366 -39.85 -5.59 11.43
N THR A 367 -40.12 -4.42 10.82
CA THR A 367 -39.08 -3.58 10.24
C THR A 367 -38.14 -2.98 11.31
N MET A 368 -38.65 -2.60 12.48
CA MET A 368 -37.80 -2.13 13.59
C MET A 368 -36.94 -3.28 14.17
N GLN A 369 -37.48 -4.48 14.31
CA GLN A 369 -36.70 -5.62 14.77
C GLN A 369 -35.62 -6.06 13.78
N GLU A 370 -35.92 -6.04 12.49
CA GLU A 370 -34.92 -6.32 11.45
C GLU A 370 -33.79 -5.27 11.43
N THR A 371 -34.12 -4.01 11.63
CA THR A 371 -33.17 -2.91 11.63
C THR A 371 -32.25 -2.90 12.84
N LEU A 372 -32.80 -3.20 14.03
CA LEU A 372 -32.01 -3.42 15.24
C LEU A 372 -31.07 -4.61 15.07
N SER A 373 -31.54 -5.67 14.41
CA SER A 373 -30.79 -6.90 14.21
C SER A 373 -29.55 -6.72 13.34
N LEU A 374 -29.50 -5.75 12.40
CA LEU A 374 -28.33 -5.52 11.56
C LEU A 374 -27.20 -4.75 12.27
N SER A 375 -27.55 -3.72 13.06
CA SER A 375 -26.55 -2.99 13.85
C SER A 375 -25.92 -3.86 14.92
N ASP A 376 -26.71 -4.76 15.54
CA ASP A 376 -26.24 -5.68 16.57
C ASP A 376 -25.27 -6.74 16.01
N ARG A 377 -25.38 -7.08 14.72
CA ARG A 377 -24.48 -8.03 14.04
C ARG A 377 -23.06 -7.49 13.79
N PHE A 378 -22.86 -6.19 13.87
CA PHE A 378 -21.50 -5.65 13.84
C PHE A 378 -20.69 -6.03 15.07
N GLY A 379 -21.33 -6.24 16.22
CA GLY A 379 -20.69 -6.58 17.48
C GLY A 379 -20.04 -5.40 18.19
N LEU A 380 -19.47 -4.43 17.47
CA LEU A 380 -18.99 -3.15 18.02
C LEU A 380 -19.71 -1.99 17.32
N ALA A 381 -20.61 -1.32 18.05
CA ALA A 381 -21.30 -0.15 17.55
C ALA A 381 -20.88 1.10 18.36
N VAL A 382 -20.28 2.09 17.69
CA VAL A 382 -19.69 3.28 18.31
C VAL A 382 -20.45 4.53 17.87
N ASN A 383 -21.01 5.26 18.86
CA ASN A 383 -21.80 6.46 18.61
C ASN A 383 -20.95 7.73 18.54
N PHE A 384 -21.09 8.48 17.47
CA PHE A 384 -20.49 9.78 17.23
C PHE A 384 -21.59 10.86 17.15
N SER A 385 -22.23 11.16 18.27
CA SER A 385 -23.25 12.20 18.37
C SER A 385 -22.65 13.59 18.26
N VAL A 386 -23.47 14.60 17.94
CA VAL A 386 -23.07 16.03 17.99
C VAL A 386 -22.50 16.35 19.36
N PRO A 387 -21.33 17.01 19.46
CA PRO A 387 -20.75 17.42 20.73
C PRO A 387 -21.63 18.50 21.39
N ASP A 388 -21.68 18.50 22.68
CA ASP A 388 -22.25 19.64 23.43
C ASP A 388 -21.43 20.91 23.20
N LYS A 389 -21.87 22.03 23.78
CA LYS A 389 -21.22 23.35 23.60
C LYS A 389 -19.77 23.30 24.07
N GLU A 390 -19.54 22.77 25.27
CA GLU A 390 -18.22 22.73 25.89
C GLU A 390 -17.22 21.93 25.08
N ASN A 391 -17.58 20.69 24.70
CA ASN A 391 -16.75 19.84 23.87
C ASN A 391 -16.50 20.44 22.47
N TYR A 392 -17.50 21.13 21.91
CA TYR A 392 -17.30 21.82 20.62
C TYR A 392 -16.28 22.97 20.75
N LEU A 393 -16.40 23.80 21.77
CA LEU A 393 -15.46 24.89 22.00
C LEU A 393 -14.05 24.39 22.35
N GLU A 394 -13.92 23.26 23.05
CA GLU A 394 -12.62 22.61 23.26
C GLU A 394 -11.97 22.19 21.96
N ILE A 395 -12.75 21.60 21.04
CA ILE A 395 -12.27 21.27 19.71
C ILE A 395 -11.80 22.52 18.95
N VAL A 396 -12.55 23.63 19.03
CA VAL A 396 -12.18 24.92 18.42
C VAL A 396 -10.88 25.45 19.01
N ARG A 397 -10.76 25.53 20.34
CA ARG A 397 -9.54 25.97 21.04
C ARG A 397 -8.32 25.12 20.63
N SER A 398 -8.48 23.79 20.60
CA SER A 398 -7.40 22.89 20.22
C SER A 398 -6.94 23.11 18.78
N LEU A 399 -7.86 23.31 17.84
CA LEU A 399 -7.55 23.59 16.45
C LEU A 399 -6.94 24.98 16.25
N ALA A 400 -7.42 25.99 16.96
CA ALA A 400 -6.90 27.36 16.92
C ALA A 400 -5.44 27.41 17.43
N ASN A 401 -5.17 26.75 18.55
CA ASN A 401 -3.82 26.65 19.11
C ASN A 401 -2.86 25.91 18.14
N GLU A 402 -3.31 24.83 17.50
CA GLU A 402 -2.51 24.09 16.50
C GLU A 402 -2.13 24.96 15.29
N LYS A 403 -3.01 25.92 14.93
CA LYS A 403 -2.81 26.87 13.85
C LYS A 403 -2.11 28.17 14.27
N GLY A 404 -1.84 28.37 15.56
CA GLY A 404 -1.21 29.57 16.07
C GLY A 404 -2.08 30.84 15.90
N LEU A 405 -3.41 30.71 16.07
CA LEU A 405 -4.28 31.86 15.96
C LEU A 405 -4.09 32.78 17.17
N GLU A 406 -3.81 34.06 16.92
CA GLU A 406 -3.68 35.13 17.91
C GLU A 406 -5.03 35.87 18.10
N ILE A 407 -6.04 35.15 18.56
CA ILE A 407 -7.38 35.67 18.83
C ILE A 407 -7.68 35.49 20.31
N ASP A 408 -8.27 36.49 20.93
CA ASP A 408 -8.78 36.38 22.30
C ASP A 408 -9.78 35.23 22.43
N ILE A 409 -9.68 34.44 23.52
CA ILE A 409 -10.43 33.22 23.72
C ILE A 409 -11.95 33.49 23.73
N GLU A 410 -12.40 34.55 24.37
CA GLU A 410 -13.83 34.89 24.45
C GLU A 410 -14.38 35.24 23.06
N THR A 411 -13.63 36.00 22.29
CA THR A 411 -13.96 36.35 20.90
C THR A 411 -13.99 35.10 20.01
N LEU A 412 -12.98 34.24 20.11
CA LEU A 412 -12.89 32.97 19.35
C LEU A 412 -14.13 32.10 19.62
N GLU A 413 -14.50 31.92 20.89
CA GLU A 413 -15.61 31.07 21.28
C GLU A 413 -16.97 31.63 20.84
N ASN A 414 -17.17 32.94 20.97
CA ASN A 414 -18.40 33.59 20.54
C ASN A 414 -18.58 33.53 19.01
N GLU A 415 -17.52 33.80 18.25
CA GLU A 415 -17.57 33.70 16.78
C GLU A 415 -17.75 32.25 16.34
N ALA A 416 -17.12 31.26 16.98
CA ALA A 416 -17.25 29.87 16.68
C ALA A 416 -18.68 29.35 16.96
N GLU A 417 -19.30 29.78 18.06
CA GLU A 417 -20.67 29.41 18.39
C GLU A 417 -21.66 30.00 17.39
N GLN A 418 -21.52 31.29 17.06
CA GLN A 418 -22.34 31.94 16.03
C GLN A 418 -22.21 31.21 14.69
N TRP A 419 -20.98 30.89 14.29
CA TRP A 419 -20.70 30.08 13.05
C TRP A 419 -21.40 28.74 13.07
N ALA A 420 -21.40 28.03 14.19
CA ALA A 420 -22.03 26.73 14.33
C ALA A 420 -23.57 26.83 14.18
N LEU A 421 -24.18 27.86 14.78
CA LEU A 421 -25.61 28.11 14.68
C LEU A 421 -26.05 28.43 13.25
N GLU A 422 -25.26 29.21 12.52
CA GLU A 422 -25.53 29.54 11.10
C GLU A 422 -25.34 28.36 10.15
N ARG A 423 -24.49 27.40 10.47
CA ARG A 423 -24.09 26.28 9.59
C ARG A 423 -24.70 24.92 9.92
N GLY A 424 -25.73 24.91 10.76
CA GLY A 424 -26.51 23.71 11.05
C GLY A 424 -25.96 22.81 12.17
N GLY A 425 -25.13 23.35 13.06
CA GLY A 425 -24.81 22.71 14.32
C GLY A 425 -23.33 22.55 14.63
N ARG A 426 -23.06 22.20 15.87
CA ARG A 426 -21.74 21.96 16.41
C ARG A 426 -21.20 20.64 15.89
N SER A 427 -20.07 20.65 15.15
CA SER A 427 -19.38 19.44 14.73
C SER A 427 -17.88 19.73 14.52
N PRO A 428 -17.00 18.72 14.61
CA PRO A 428 -15.58 18.89 14.28
C PRO A 428 -15.33 19.43 12.87
N ARG A 429 -16.21 19.11 11.90
CA ARG A 429 -16.14 19.68 10.55
C ARG A 429 -16.42 21.19 10.59
N CYS A 430 -17.45 21.60 11.33
CA CYS A 430 -17.80 23.02 11.50
C CYS A 430 -16.66 23.78 12.19
N ALA A 431 -16.08 23.23 13.25
CA ALA A 431 -14.91 23.79 13.93
C ALA A 431 -13.71 23.99 13.01
N LYS A 432 -13.37 22.96 12.20
CA LYS A 432 -12.27 23.05 11.20
C LYS A 432 -12.52 24.13 10.15
N GLN A 433 -13.75 24.26 9.66
CA GLN A 433 -14.10 25.28 8.68
C GLN A 433 -14.00 26.69 9.29
N PHE A 434 -14.48 26.88 10.52
CA PHE A 434 -14.36 28.13 11.24
C PHE A 434 -12.90 28.55 11.45
N VAL A 435 -12.09 27.64 12.01
CA VAL A 435 -10.66 27.91 12.28
C VAL A 435 -9.89 28.21 10.98
N ALA A 436 -10.18 27.53 9.89
CA ALA A 436 -9.55 27.81 8.59
C ALA A 436 -9.89 29.23 8.07
N ILE A 437 -11.12 29.71 8.30
CA ILE A 437 -11.51 31.07 7.92
C ILE A 437 -10.86 32.10 8.84
N ALA A 438 -10.78 31.83 10.14
CA ALA A 438 -10.10 32.71 11.12
C ALA A 438 -8.60 32.82 10.76
N GLU A 439 -7.93 31.72 10.42
CA GLU A 439 -6.54 31.70 9.95
C GLU A 439 -6.38 32.58 8.69
N ALA A 440 -7.28 32.44 7.71
CA ALA A 440 -7.22 33.24 6.49
C ALA A 440 -7.48 34.75 6.74
N LYS A 441 -8.30 35.11 7.71
CA LYS A 441 -8.50 36.51 8.13
C LYS A 441 -7.25 37.08 8.81
N GLN A 442 -6.62 36.32 9.73
CA GLN A 442 -5.38 36.74 10.42
C GLN A 442 -4.25 37.00 9.40
N LEU A 443 -4.07 36.11 8.42
CA LEU A 443 -3.04 36.27 7.36
C LEU A 443 -3.27 37.48 6.46
N LYS A 444 -4.49 37.99 6.35
CA LYS A 444 -4.79 39.21 5.57
C LYS A 444 -4.53 40.51 6.37
N ASN A 445 -4.51 40.40 7.68
CA ASN A 445 -4.33 41.55 8.56
C ASN A 445 -2.86 41.75 9.02
N ASN A 446 -2.02 40.74 8.75
CA ASN A 446 -0.56 40.76 8.84
C ASN A 446 0.07 41.03 7.48
#